data_dde79fbfb66fcb997b44ad0a5f4cf3a5
#
_entry.id   dde79fbfb66fcb997b44ad0a5f4cf3a5
#
_cell.length_a   1.000
_cell.length_b   1.000
_cell.length_c   1.000
_cell.angle_alpha   90.00
_cell.angle_beta   90.00
_cell.angle_gamma   90.00
#
_symmetry.space_group_name_H-M   'P 1'
#
loop_
_entity.id
_entity.type
_entity.pdbx_description
1 polymer ?
#
loop_
_entity_poly.entity_id
_entity_poly.type
_entity_poly.pdbx_seq_one_letter_code
_entity_poly.pdbx_strand_id
1 'polypeptide(L)'
;MSKVSCIVLAAGAGRRMGHEENKIFIKLGSKSIIQWTLSHINQVKDIDEVILVVADGEASYMNQHIESLQLSKSIQIIQGGKERQDSVYAGLQAISDDTDIILVHDGARPLAKPELFQSVIEGARIHGAVTIGVPSTDTIKRVDIDGQVLETLNRNELMNIQTPQGFLKDIFKEAQETAKRDAYLGTDDVSLVEYIGKDVYILDGDYENIKVTTPNDIAVAKRYLGIKEQRMRVGYGYDIHQLKEGRPCILGGVHIESPIGPDGHSDADVLIHALMDALLGAAGLKDIGYYFPPEDDAYKGISSMILLKHVNSLLKEQGIEAYNIDIMVISETPKLKPHIDTMKANLQAVLDIPLDRISIKATTNEMLGAIGRREGIAAQAVVSVYEGEV
;
A
#
# COMPACT_ATOMS: atom_id res chain seq x y z
N MET A 1 0.91 29.79 26.77
CA MET A 1 0.58 28.38 26.60
C MET A 1 1.88 27.60 26.71
N SER A 2 1.88 26.44 27.34
CA SER A 2 3.08 25.62 27.45
C SER A 2 3.49 25.10 26.08
N LYS A 3 4.77 25.21 25.73
CA LYS A 3 5.33 24.70 24.45
C LYS A 3 5.51 23.20 24.53
N VAL A 4 5.09 22.51 23.47
CA VAL A 4 5.11 21.03 23.38
C VAL A 4 5.99 20.58 22.23
N SER A 5 7.00 19.77 22.53
CA SER A 5 7.88 19.15 21.54
C SER A 5 7.59 17.64 21.45
N CYS A 6 7.48 17.11 20.24
CA CYS A 6 7.26 15.68 19.99
C CYS A 6 8.49 15.03 19.39
N ILE A 7 9.11 14.08 20.10
CA ILE A 7 10.21 13.26 19.61
C ILE A 7 9.62 12.01 18.97
N VAL A 8 9.82 11.84 17.65
CA VAL A 8 9.32 10.70 16.88
C VAL A 8 10.47 9.77 16.52
N LEU A 9 10.40 8.53 16.99
CA LEU A 9 11.45 7.54 16.81
C LEU A 9 11.28 6.76 15.50
N ALA A 10 12.15 7.01 14.58
CA ALA A 10 12.19 6.40 13.25
C ALA A 10 13.50 5.62 12.95
N ALA A 11 14.45 5.56 13.92
CA ALA A 11 15.78 4.95 13.77
C ALA A 11 15.80 3.40 13.87
N GLY A 12 14.66 2.75 14.07
CA GLY A 12 14.58 1.29 14.27
C GLY A 12 14.86 0.50 13.00
N ALA A 13 15.92 -0.30 12.98
CA ALA A 13 16.41 -1.06 11.81
C ALA A 13 15.49 -2.16 11.26
N GLY A 14 14.26 -2.33 11.76
CA GLY A 14 13.25 -3.25 11.21
C GLY A 14 13.65 -4.73 11.03
N ARG A 15 14.73 -5.21 11.68
CA ARG A 15 15.36 -6.53 11.49
C ARG A 15 14.39 -7.73 11.46
N ARG A 16 13.22 -7.61 12.10
CA ARG A 16 12.20 -8.67 12.17
C ARG A 16 11.31 -8.77 10.92
N MET A 17 11.39 -7.80 10.00
CA MET A 17 10.53 -7.73 8.81
C MET A 17 11.16 -8.40 7.58
N GLY A 18 12.45 -8.78 7.61
CA GLY A 18 13.13 -9.42 6.48
C GLY A 18 13.34 -8.55 5.23
N HIS A 19 13.12 -7.25 5.32
CA HIS A 19 13.37 -6.29 4.24
C HIS A 19 14.70 -5.58 4.43
N GLU A 20 15.36 -5.25 3.32
CA GLU A 20 16.60 -4.46 3.30
C GLU A 20 16.34 -2.98 3.71
N GLU A 21 15.13 -2.48 3.49
CA GLU A 21 14.71 -1.12 3.84
C GLU A 21 14.05 -1.04 5.21
N ASN A 22 14.14 0.13 5.84
CA ASN A 22 13.49 0.40 7.11
C ASN A 22 11.96 0.31 6.96
N LYS A 23 11.32 -0.50 7.81
CA LYS A 23 9.88 -0.79 7.77
C LYS A 23 8.96 0.44 7.77
N ILE A 24 9.43 1.57 8.32
CA ILE A 24 8.63 2.81 8.39
C ILE A 24 8.30 3.39 7.00
N PHE A 25 9.06 3.00 5.98
CA PHE A 25 8.84 3.41 4.59
C PHE A 25 7.84 2.51 3.84
N ILE A 26 7.45 1.37 4.42
CA ILE A 26 6.44 0.48 3.81
C ILE A 26 5.13 1.24 3.63
N LYS A 27 4.56 1.16 2.43
CA LYS A 27 3.30 1.81 2.08
C LYS A 27 2.09 1.09 2.68
N LEU A 28 1.22 1.87 3.26
CA LEU A 28 -0.15 1.51 3.64
C LEU A 28 -1.08 2.38 2.78
N GLY A 29 -1.51 1.87 1.64
CA GLY A 29 -2.21 2.66 0.63
C GLY A 29 -1.32 3.76 0.03
N SER A 30 -1.84 4.96 -0.02
CA SER A 30 -1.16 6.13 -0.62
C SER A 30 0.01 6.68 0.21
N LYS A 31 0.08 6.35 1.52
CA LYS A 31 1.09 6.85 2.45
C LYS A 31 1.91 5.72 3.05
N SER A 32 3.17 6.00 3.41
CA SER A 32 3.97 5.08 4.22
C SER A 32 3.59 5.14 5.69
N ILE A 33 4.08 4.17 6.48
CA ILE A 33 3.86 4.11 7.94
C ILE A 33 4.25 5.43 8.60
N ILE A 34 5.43 5.96 8.33
CA ILE A 34 5.88 7.22 8.92
C ILE A 34 5.07 8.43 8.44
N GLN A 35 4.64 8.43 7.18
CA GLN A 35 3.80 9.48 6.64
C GLN A 35 2.42 9.52 7.33
N TRP A 36 1.83 8.37 7.64
CA TRP A 36 0.60 8.29 8.43
C TRP A 36 0.81 8.84 9.84
N THR A 37 1.86 8.40 10.54
CA THR A 37 2.20 8.88 11.88
C THR A 37 2.36 10.40 11.91
N LEU A 38 3.15 10.97 11.01
CA LEU A 38 3.37 12.41 10.92
C LEU A 38 2.11 13.17 10.51
N SER A 39 1.25 12.59 9.67
CA SER A 39 -0.04 13.20 9.31
C SER A 39 -0.97 13.34 10.50
N HIS A 40 -1.02 12.38 11.42
CA HIS A 40 -1.80 12.46 12.66
C HIS A 40 -1.21 13.48 13.63
N ILE A 41 0.10 13.47 13.83
CA ILE A 41 0.80 14.46 14.69
C ILE A 41 0.58 15.89 14.18
N ASN A 42 0.57 16.08 12.86
CA ASN A 42 0.36 17.40 12.25
C ASN A 42 -1.03 17.97 12.55
N GLN A 43 -2.03 17.14 12.84
CA GLN A 43 -3.38 17.56 13.19
C GLN A 43 -3.51 18.01 14.67
N VAL A 44 -2.55 17.65 15.54
CA VAL A 44 -2.57 18.01 16.97
C VAL A 44 -2.12 19.46 17.14
N LYS A 45 -3.05 20.37 17.44
CA LYS A 45 -2.76 21.82 17.48
C LYS A 45 -1.73 22.21 18.53
N ASP A 46 -1.73 21.53 19.68
CA ASP A 46 -0.90 21.84 20.84
C ASP A 46 0.57 21.38 20.68
N ILE A 47 0.92 20.62 19.65
CA ILE A 47 2.31 20.28 19.33
C ILE A 47 2.92 21.41 18.51
N ASP A 48 4.01 22.01 18.99
CA ASP A 48 4.67 23.17 18.36
C ASP A 48 5.78 22.72 17.38
N GLU A 49 6.53 21.67 17.75
CA GLU A 49 7.64 21.16 16.95
C GLU A 49 7.73 19.63 16.98
N VAL A 50 8.34 19.05 15.98
CA VAL A 50 8.61 17.62 15.86
C VAL A 50 10.10 17.39 15.65
N ILE A 51 10.71 16.55 16.49
CA ILE A 51 12.08 16.07 16.33
C ILE A 51 11.99 14.64 15.80
N LEU A 52 12.29 14.46 14.53
CA LEU A 52 12.24 13.15 13.86
C LEU A 52 13.62 12.49 13.91
N VAL A 53 13.73 11.43 14.71
CA VAL A 53 14.98 10.71 14.96
C VAL A 53 15.10 9.54 14.01
N VAL A 54 16.07 9.57 13.07
CA VAL A 54 16.25 8.58 12.01
C VAL A 54 17.53 7.77 12.20
N ALA A 55 17.64 6.64 11.48
CA ALA A 55 18.85 5.85 11.46
C ALA A 55 20.00 6.57 10.75
N ASP A 56 21.22 6.12 10.99
CA ASP A 56 22.40 6.66 10.33
C ASP A 56 22.28 6.55 8.80
N GLY A 57 22.56 7.64 8.12
CA GLY A 57 22.47 7.74 6.65
C GLY A 57 21.05 7.94 6.08
N GLU A 58 19.99 7.83 6.88
CA GLU A 58 18.60 7.94 6.37
C GLU A 58 18.04 9.38 6.31
N ALA A 59 18.75 10.38 6.81
CA ALA A 59 18.20 11.74 6.94
C ALA A 59 17.77 12.36 5.60
N SER A 60 18.60 12.24 4.55
CA SER A 60 18.27 12.78 3.22
C SER A 60 17.09 12.06 2.60
N TYR A 61 17.02 10.74 2.72
CA TYR A 61 15.90 9.94 2.21
C TYR A 61 14.60 10.27 2.95
N MET A 62 14.65 10.37 4.28
CA MET A 62 13.51 10.76 5.08
C MET A 62 12.99 12.15 4.69
N ASN A 63 13.88 13.11 4.48
CA ASN A 63 13.49 14.46 4.10
C ASN A 63 12.70 14.47 2.77
N GLN A 64 13.22 13.83 1.74
CA GLN A 64 12.54 13.65 0.46
C GLN A 64 11.18 12.93 0.63
N HIS A 65 11.14 11.92 1.50
CA HIS A 65 9.97 11.09 1.70
C HIS A 65 8.81 11.84 2.36
N ILE A 66 9.10 12.79 3.26
CA ILE A 66 8.07 13.58 3.96
C ILE A 66 7.75 14.91 3.27
N GLU A 67 8.52 15.33 2.28
CA GLU A 67 8.35 16.61 1.58
C GLU A 67 6.95 16.76 0.95
N SER A 68 6.39 15.66 0.47
CA SER A 68 5.04 15.64 -0.14
C SER A 68 3.89 15.86 0.84
N LEU A 69 4.14 15.81 2.16
CA LEU A 69 3.07 15.83 3.17
C LEU A 69 2.51 17.21 3.49
N GLN A 70 3.10 18.30 2.99
CA GLN A 70 2.68 19.69 3.29
C GLN A 70 2.41 19.91 4.80
N LEU A 71 3.35 19.49 5.65
CA LEU A 71 3.21 19.58 7.10
C LEU A 71 3.28 21.06 7.54
N SER A 72 2.38 21.46 8.44
CA SER A 72 2.32 22.82 8.98
C SER A 72 3.30 23.05 10.15
N LYS A 73 3.78 21.95 10.76
CA LYS A 73 4.68 21.99 11.90
C LYS A 73 6.14 22.01 11.47
N SER A 74 6.98 22.66 12.27
CA SER A 74 8.43 22.56 12.12
C SER A 74 8.89 21.13 12.40
N ILE A 75 9.62 20.53 11.46
CA ILE A 75 10.24 19.21 11.64
C ILE A 75 11.73 19.34 11.53
N GLN A 76 12.43 18.92 12.59
CA GLN A 76 13.87 18.76 12.58
C GLN A 76 14.23 17.28 12.49
N ILE A 77 14.99 16.89 11.48
CA ILE A 77 15.50 15.52 11.33
C ILE A 77 16.88 15.42 11.94
N ILE A 78 17.06 14.47 12.85
CA ILE A 78 18.34 14.21 13.51
C ILE A 78 18.70 12.72 13.43
N GLN A 79 19.98 12.41 13.58
CA GLN A 79 20.47 11.05 13.66
C GLN A 79 20.26 10.49 15.08
N GLY A 80 19.76 9.25 15.15
CA GLY A 80 19.61 8.48 16.39
C GLY A 80 20.90 7.83 16.86
N GLY A 81 20.83 7.21 18.03
CA GLY A 81 21.91 6.45 18.62
C GLY A 81 21.81 4.95 18.36
N LYS A 82 22.66 4.20 19.06
CA LYS A 82 22.75 2.74 18.91
C LYS A 82 21.52 2.02 19.46
N GLU A 83 21.04 2.46 20.60
CA GLU A 83 19.86 1.93 21.26
C GLU A 83 18.68 2.91 21.14
N ARG A 84 17.46 2.43 21.43
CA ARG A 84 16.25 3.27 21.44
C ARG A 84 16.40 4.44 22.41
N GLN A 85 16.92 4.19 23.60
CA GLN A 85 17.14 5.18 24.63
C GLN A 85 18.15 6.26 24.21
N ASP A 86 19.22 5.88 23.48
CA ASP A 86 20.19 6.84 22.93
C ASP A 86 19.53 7.75 21.87
N SER A 87 18.62 7.19 21.06
CA SER A 87 17.88 7.94 20.06
C SER A 87 16.93 8.95 20.72
N VAL A 88 16.26 8.57 21.82
CA VAL A 88 15.42 9.48 22.61
C VAL A 88 16.26 10.58 23.25
N TYR A 89 17.43 10.23 23.81
CA TYR A 89 18.35 11.21 24.39
C TYR A 89 18.85 12.22 23.32
N ALA A 90 19.18 11.77 22.13
CA ALA A 90 19.52 12.66 21.02
C ALA A 90 18.37 13.61 20.67
N GLY A 91 17.14 13.11 20.64
CA GLY A 91 15.93 13.91 20.45
C GLY A 91 15.77 14.98 21.55
N LEU A 92 15.97 14.59 22.80
CA LEU A 92 15.91 15.51 23.95
C LEU A 92 16.94 16.66 23.87
N GLN A 93 18.11 16.41 23.28
CA GLN A 93 19.13 17.45 23.08
C GLN A 93 18.80 18.42 21.93
N ALA A 94 17.84 18.06 21.07
CA ALA A 94 17.48 18.83 19.86
C ALA A 94 16.19 19.65 20.03
N ILE A 95 15.42 19.44 21.10
CA ILE A 95 14.21 20.24 21.37
C ILE A 95 14.56 21.68 21.72
N SER A 96 13.60 22.57 21.52
CA SER A 96 13.75 23.98 21.86
C SER A 96 13.94 24.19 23.39
N ASP A 97 14.72 25.19 23.76
CA ASP A 97 15.00 25.50 25.17
C ASP A 97 13.75 25.88 25.99
N ASP A 98 12.79 26.50 25.35
CA ASP A 98 11.50 26.94 25.91
C ASP A 98 10.41 25.85 25.89
N THR A 99 10.75 24.60 25.60
CA THR A 99 9.81 23.45 25.71
C THR A 99 9.46 23.20 27.18
N ASP A 100 8.16 23.03 27.46
CA ASP A 100 7.63 22.67 28.78
C ASP A 100 7.25 21.18 28.85
N ILE A 101 6.69 20.64 27.77
CA ILE A 101 6.19 19.25 27.68
C ILE A 101 6.88 18.53 26.52
N ILE A 102 7.30 17.32 26.79
CA ILE A 102 7.93 16.43 25.81
C ILE A 102 7.02 15.23 25.59
N LEU A 103 6.73 14.94 24.33
CA LEU A 103 6.12 13.69 23.92
C LEU A 103 7.17 12.80 23.26
N VAL A 104 7.14 11.50 23.56
CA VAL A 104 7.94 10.49 22.84
C VAL A 104 6.99 9.54 22.15
N HIS A 105 7.16 9.38 20.85
CA HIS A 105 6.28 8.53 20.03
C HIS A 105 7.05 7.63 19.07
N ASP A 106 6.57 6.38 18.92
CA ASP A 106 7.12 5.44 17.95
C ASP A 106 6.64 5.78 16.52
N GLY A 107 7.54 6.08 15.59
CA GLY A 107 7.21 6.33 14.18
C GLY A 107 6.53 5.14 13.47
N ALA A 108 6.58 3.95 14.07
CA ALA A 108 5.92 2.74 13.57
C ALA A 108 4.49 2.53 14.12
N ARG A 109 3.83 3.58 14.66
CA ARG A 109 2.42 3.55 15.09
C ARG A 109 1.56 4.47 14.21
N PRO A 110 1.24 4.03 12.99
CA PRO A 110 0.52 4.86 12.00
C PRO A 110 -0.93 5.17 12.39
N LEU A 111 -1.46 4.53 13.42
CA LEU A 111 -2.86 4.59 13.84
C LEU A 111 -3.07 5.40 15.14
N ALA A 112 -2.01 6.03 15.66
CA ALA A 112 -2.13 6.91 16.82
C ALA A 112 -2.95 8.15 16.44
N LYS A 113 -4.22 8.19 16.85
CA LYS A 113 -5.15 9.28 16.56
C LYS A 113 -4.76 10.56 17.28
N PRO A 114 -5.06 11.77 16.75
CA PRO A 114 -4.73 13.06 17.38
C PRO A 114 -5.22 13.18 18.82
N GLU A 115 -6.36 12.57 19.17
CA GLU A 115 -6.95 12.61 20.50
C GLU A 115 -6.06 11.94 21.55
N LEU A 116 -5.31 10.90 21.19
CA LEU A 116 -4.37 10.24 22.10
C LEU A 116 -3.20 11.18 22.47
N PHE A 117 -2.69 11.95 21.50
CA PHE A 117 -1.66 12.95 21.79
C PHE A 117 -2.18 14.05 22.68
N GLN A 118 -3.40 14.52 22.44
CA GLN A 118 -4.04 15.56 23.23
C GLN A 118 -4.23 15.11 24.68
N SER A 119 -4.74 13.89 24.91
CA SER A 119 -4.91 13.35 26.27
C SER A 119 -3.58 13.22 27.02
N VAL A 120 -2.50 12.83 26.31
CA VAL A 120 -1.16 12.72 26.91
C VAL A 120 -0.57 14.09 27.25
N ILE A 121 -0.79 15.12 26.43
CA ILE A 121 -0.37 16.50 26.74
C ILE A 121 -1.05 17.00 28.02
N GLU A 122 -2.36 16.81 28.10
CA GLU A 122 -3.15 17.21 29.28
C GLU A 122 -2.76 16.42 30.52
N GLY A 123 -2.60 15.10 30.37
CA GLY A 123 -2.15 14.24 31.46
C GLY A 123 -0.76 14.60 31.98
N ALA A 124 0.19 14.93 31.09
CA ALA A 124 1.54 15.37 31.49
C ALA A 124 1.52 16.68 32.26
N ARG A 125 0.63 17.62 31.92
CA ARG A 125 0.43 18.85 32.68
C ARG A 125 -0.05 18.58 34.11
N ILE A 126 -0.90 17.57 34.32
CA ILE A 126 -1.52 17.26 35.61
C ILE A 126 -0.61 16.40 36.49
N HIS A 127 0.00 15.37 35.88
CA HIS A 127 0.68 14.28 36.60
C HIS A 127 2.21 14.33 36.47
N GLY A 128 2.75 15.11 35.56
CA GLY A 128 4.20 15.20 35.32
C GLY A 128 4.78 14.15 34.39
N ALA A 129 4.35 12.91 34.53
CA ALA A 129 4.75 11.79 33.62
C ALA A 129 3.56 10.86 33.37
N VAL A 130 3.25 10.60 32.11
CA VAL A 130 2.13 9.74 31.69
C VAL A 130 2.47 8.89 30.49
N THR A 131 1.78 7.78 30.40
CA THR A 131 1.75 6.95 29.18
C THR A 131 0.31 6.56 28.88
N ILE A 132 0.05 6.06 27.68
CA ILE A 132 -1.21 5.42 27.35
C ILE A 132 -1.05 3.91 27.34
N GLY A 133 -2.12 3.19 27.65
CA GLY A 133 -2.13 1.74 27.64
C GLY A 133 -3.52 1.17 27.49
N VAL A 134 -3.58 -0.11 27.10
CA VAL A 134 -4.83 -0.87 27.05
C VAL A 134 -4.76 -2.07 27.98
N PRO A 135 -5.87 -2.50 28.62
CA PRO A 135 -5.89 -3.70 29.43
C PRO A 135 -5.39 -4.92 28.65
N SER A 136 -4.61 -5.79 29.30
CA SER A 136 -4.20 -7.05 28.67
C SER A 136 -5.42 -7.97 28.49
N THR A 137 -5.64 -8.46 27.27
CA THR A 137 -6.72 -9.40 26.95
C THR A 137 -6.30 -10.86 27.14
N ASP A 138 -5.02 -11.12 27.03
CA ASP A 138 -4.47 -12.47 27.11
C ASP A 138 -4.14 -12.88 28.57
N THR A 139 -4.10 -14.20 28.81
CA THR A 139 -3.54 -14.74 30.06
C THR A 139 -2.02 -14.67 30.01
N ILE A 140 -1.41 -13.93 30.91
CA ILE A 140 0.04 -13.75 30.98
C ILE A 140 0.63 -14.70 32.04
N LYS A 141 1.66 -15.45 31.63
CA LYS A 141 2.44 -16.35 32.48
C LYS A 141 3.86 -15.82 32.65
N ARG A 142 4.35 -15.81 33.88
CA ARG A 142 5.78 -15.70 34.13
C ARG A 142 6.40 -17.08 34.04
N VAL A 143 7.44 -17.21 33.24
CA VAL A 143 8.14 -18.49 33.01
C VAL A 143 9.62 -18.34 33.33
N ASP A 144 10.29 -19.47 33.64
CA ASP A 144 11.74 -19.52 33.74
C ASP A 144 12.40 -19.70 32.37
N ILE A 145 13.75 -19.88 32.38
CA ILE A 145 14.54 -20.01 31.15
C ILE A 145 14.22 -21.28 30.35
N ASP A 146 13.71 -22.31 31.00
CA ASP A 146 13.35 -23.60 30.41
C ASP A 146 11.87 -23.66 29.96
N GLY A 147 11.11 -22.55 30.16
CA GLY A 147 9.70 -22.43 29.77
C GLY A 147 8.73 -22.98 30.82
N GLN A 148 9.20 -23.34 32.03
CA GLN A 148 8.33 -23.78 33.13
C GLN A 148 7.53 -22.56 33.65
N VAL A 149 6.22 -22.74 33.83
CA VAL A 149 5.35 -21.71 34.38
C VAL A 149 5.65 -21.52 35.86
N LEU A 150 6.07 -20.32 36.22
CA LEU A 150 6.30 -19.90 37.61
C LEU A 150 5.06 -19.34 38.25
N GLU A 151 4.28 -18.52 37.48
CA GLU A 151 3.14 -17.80 38.01
C GLU A 151 2.19 -17.40 36.91
N THR A 152 0.89 -17.34 37.21
CA THR A 152 -0.12 -16.68 36.37
C THR A 152 -0.39 -15.30 36.93
N LEU A 153 -0.10 -14.27 36.15
CA LEU A 153 -0.32 -12.90 36.59
C LEU A 153 -1.81 -12.52 36.54
N ASN A 154 -2.22 -11.68 37.49
CA ASN A 154 -3.58 -11.12 37.48
C ASN A 154 -3.73 -10.12 36.34
N ARG A 155 -4.38 -10.50 35.25
CA ARG A 155 -4.51 -9.66 34.06
C ARG A 155 -5.25 -8.33 34.31
N ASN A 156 -6.08 -8.24 35.36
CA ASN A 156 -6.76 -6.99 35.70
C ASN A 156 -5.81 -5.91 36.22
N GLU A 157 -4.59 -6.25 36.54
CA GLU A 157 -3.51 -5.36 36.98
C GLU A 157 -2.49 -5.11 35.87
N LEU A 158 -2.71 -5.64 34.68
CA LEU A 158 -1.76 -5.59 33.57
C LEU A 158 -2.28 -4.71 32.43
N MET A 159 -1.44 -3.78 32.01
CA MET A 159 -1.68 -2.91 30.87
C MET A 159 -0.62 -3.12 29.80
N ASN A 160 -1.03 -3.19 28.54
CA ASN A 160 -0.13 -3.15 27.40
C ASN A 160 0.17 -1.69 27.08
N ILE A 161 1.40 -1.27 27.35
CA ILE A 161 1.81 0.12 27.22
C ILE A 161 2.03 0.49 25.76
N GLN A 162 1.61 1.70 25.43
CA GLN A 162 1.71 2.26 24.09
C GLN A 162 2.44 3.62 24.11
N THR A 163 2.58 4.25 22.96
CA THR A 163 3.00 5.63 22.81
C THR A 163 1.94 6.41 22.02
N PRO A 164 1.79 7.75 22.22
CA PRO A 164 2.74 8.66 22.86
C PRO A 164 2.86 8.50 24.37
N GLN A 165 4.06 8.79 24.90
CA GLN A 165 4.35 8.97 26.31
C GLN A 165 4.67 10.45 26.54
N GLY A 166 4.20 11.04 27.63
CA GLY A 166 4.29 12.49 27.85
C GLY A 166 4.90 12.85 29.20
N PHE A 167 5.70 13.89 29.19
CA PHE A 167 6.51 14.29 30.37
C PHE A 167 6.62 15.80 30.50
N LEU A 168 6.66 16.31 31.75
CA LEU A 168 7.26 17.61 31.98
C LEU A 168 8.76 17.53 31.69
N LYS A 169 9.31 18.56 31.03
CA LYS A 169 10.70 18.59 30.57
C LYS A 169 11.70 18.27 31.66
N ASP A 170 11.56 18.91 32.83
CA ASP A 170 12.53 18.75 33.93
C ASP A 170 12.54 17.32 34.46
N ILE A 171 11.39 16.68 34.62
CA ILE A 171 11.27 15.29 35.05
C ILE A 171 11.95 14.35 34.02
N PHE A 172 11.66 14.54 32.74
CA PHE A 172 12.20 13.69 31.72
C PHE A 172 13.72 13.84 31.54
N LYS A 173 14.19 15.09 31.62
CA LYS A 173 15.63 15.39 31.57
C LYS A 173 16.36 14.72 32.72
N GLU A 174 15.88 14.88 33.95
CA GLU A 174 16.46 14.23 35.15
C GLU A 174 16.50 12.70 35.00
N ALA A 175 15.42 12.09 34.50
CA ALA A 175 15.32 10.64 34.28
C ALA A 175 16.34 10.16 33.26
N GLN A 176 16.43 10.83 32.10
CA GLN A 176 17.37 10.47 31.01
C GLN A 176 18.84 10.67 31.45
N GLU A 177 19.18 11.76 32.13
CA GLU A 177 20.53 12.02 32.59
C GLU A 177 20.96 11.03 33.70
N THR A 178 20.06 10.71 34.62
CA THR A 178 20.31 9.72 35.68
C THR A 178 20.50 8.32 35.09
N ALA A 179 19.60 7.86 34.22
CA ALA A 179 19.72 6.58 33.58
C ALA A 179 21.04 6.45 32.77
N LYS A 180 21.45 7.52 32.07
CA LYS A 180 22.72 7.55 31.33
C LYS A 180 23.93 7.48 32.26
N ARG A 181 23.93 8.23 33.34
CA ARG A 181 25.01 8.23 34.36
C ARG A 181 25.18 6.83 34.97
N ASP A 182 24.04 6.19 35.31
CA ASP A 182 24.02 4.92 36.02
C ASP A 182 24.05 3.72 35.06
N ALA A 183 24.19 3.94 33.74
CA ALA A 183 24.15 2.93 32.68
C ALA A 183 22.88 2.02 32.75
N TYR A 184 21.77 2.60 33.22
CA TYR A 184 20.49 1.92 33.31
C TYR A 184 19.79 1.94 31.94
N LEU A 185 19.38 0.76 31.46
CA LEU A 185 18.63 0.59 30.22
C LEU A 185 17.18 0.25 30.54
N GLY A 186 16.28 1.19 30.29
CA GLY A 186 14.85 1.02 30.46
C GLY A 186 14.20 0.27 29.29
N THR A 187 13.03 -0.31 29.52
CA THR A 187 12.24 -0.96 28.47
C THR A 187 11.47 0.06 27.62
N ASP A 188 11.11 1.19 28.22
CA ASP A 188 10.45 2.34 27.59
C ASP A 188 10.84 3.64 28.34
N ASP A 189 10.23 4.78 27.95
CA ASP A 189 10.64 6.07 28.50
C ASP A 189 10.07 6.33 29.88
N VAL A 190 8.88 5.81 30.20
CA VAL A 190 8.30 5.95 31.55
C VAL A 190 9.07 5.12 32.58
N SER A 191 9.68 4.01 32.21
CA SER A 191 10.50 3.20 33.12
C SER A 191 11.74 3.95 33.64
N LEU A 192 12.22 4.96 32.92
CA LEU A 192 13.30 5.84 33.40
C LEU A 192 12.81 6.80 34.49
N VAL A 193 11.55 7.23 34.38
CA VAL A 193 10.92 8.08 35.41
C VAL A 193 10.66 7.27 36.68
N GLU A 194 10.21 6.02 36.52
CA GLU A 194 10.08 5.07 37.64
C GLU A 194 11.43 4.82 38.33
N TYR A 195 12.51 4.69 37.56
CA TYR A 195 13.87 4.46 38.06
C TYR A 195 14.36 5.59 38.98
N ILE A 196 13.95 6.83 38.73
CA ILE A 196 14.27 7.96 39.60
C ILE A 196 13.25 8.15 40.74
N GLY A 197 12.32 7.18 40.92
CA GLY A 197 11.37 7.16 42.04
C GLY A 197 10.21 8.17 41.91
N LYS A 198 9.89 8.61 40.70
CA LYS A 198 8.73 9.46 40.42
C LYS A 198 7.53 8.66 39.89
N ASP A 199 6.33 9.14 40.19
CA ASP A 199 5.09 8.51 39.78
C ASP A 199 4.85 8.64 38.27
N VAL A 200 4.32 7.57 37.69
CA VAL A 200 3.85 7.51 36.30
C VAL A 200 2.38 7.12 36.29
N TYR A 201 1.59 7.81 35.51
CA TYR A 201 0.17 7.51 35.36
C TYR A 201 -0.14 6.94 33.97
N ILE A 202 -1.03 5.95 33.90
CA ILE A 202 -1.49 5.35 32.67
C ILE A 202 -2.85 5.94 32.31
N LEU A 203 -2.96 6.48 31.11
CA LEU A 203 -4.21 6.96 30.52
C LEU A 203 -4.75 5.90 29.55
N ASP A 204 -6.04 6.01 29.20
CA ASP A 204 -6.68 5.11 28.26
C ASP A 204 -6.02 5.20 26.88
N GLY A 205 -5.55 4.06 26.37
CA GLY A 205 -5.04 3.90 25.01
C GLY A 205 -6.12 3.42 24.04
N ASP A 206 -5.69 3.01 22.86
CA ASP A 206 -6.59 2.48 21.82
C ASP A 206 -6.01 1.15 21.30
N TYR A 207 -6.82 0.09 21.24
CA TYR A 207 -6.41 -1.20 20.66
C TYR A 207 -6.02 -1.10 19.19
N GLU A 208 -6.57 -0.10 18.47
CA GLU A 208 -6.17 0.18 17.09
C GLU A 208 -4.76 0.80 17.00
N ASN A 209 -4.25 1.44 18.06
CA ASN A 209 -2.93 2.05 18.09
C ASN A 209 -1.80 1.02 18.16
N ILE A 210 -1.80 0.08 17.22
CA ILE A 210 -0.79 -0.97 17.12
C ILE A 210 0.57 -0.42 16.68
N LYS A 211 1.64 -1.07 17.14
CA LYS A 211 2.99 -0.84 16.62
C LYS A 211 3.26 -1.84 15.50
N VAL A 212 3.48 -1.39 14.28
CA VAL A 212 3.81 -2.26 13.15
C VAL A 212 5.21 -2.83 13.35
N THR A 213 5.28 -4.14 13.63
CA THR A 213 6.54 -4.86 13.94
C THR A 213 6.72 -6.12 13.12
N THR A 214 5.64 -6.67 12.57
CA THR A 214 5.61 -7.89 11.78
C THR A 214 4.84 -7.67 10.47
N PRO A 215 5.03 -8.54 9.45
CA PRO A 215 4.23 -8.47 8.21
C PRO A 215 2.71 -8.56 8.46
N ASN A 216 2.30 -9.29 9.50
CA ASN A 216 0.89 -9.42 9.86
C ASN A 216 0.29 -8.09 10.34
N ASP A 217 1.08 -7.26 11.03
CA ASP A 217 0.64 -5.95 11.51
C ASP A 217 0.34 -5.00 10.34
N ILE A 218 0.96 -5.20 9.17
CA ILE A 218 0.67 -4.42 7.95
C ILE A 218 -0.77 -4.65 7.49
N ALA A 219 -1.20 -5.91 7.42
CA ALA A 219 -2.57 -6.25 7.02
C ALA A 219 -3.60 -5.69 8.02
N VAL A 220 -3.29 -5.79 9.33
CA VAL A 220 -4.13 -5.22 10.39
C VAL A 220 -4.19 -3.70 10.28
N ALA A 221 -3.05 -3.02 10.09
CA ALA A 221 -3.00 -1.57 9.93
C ALA A 221 -3.79 -1.09 8.70
N LYS A 222 -3.63 -1.76 7.54
CA LYS A 222 -4.42 -1.47 6.33
C LYS A 222 -5.92 -1.55 6.60
N ARG A 223 -6.36 -2.60 7.31
CA ARG A 223 -7.78 -2.77 7.65
C ARG A 223 -8.31 -1.63 8.53
N TYR A 224 -7.58 -1.21 9.56
CA TYR A 224 -7.97 -0.10 10.43
C TYR A 224 -7.95 1.26 9.71
N LEU A 225 -7.06 1.44 8.75
CA LEU A 225 -7.04 2.63 7.88
C LEU A 225 -8.17 2.63 6.83
N GLY A 226 -8.98 1.56 6.76
CA GLY A 226 -10.03 1.43 5.75
C GLY A 226 -9.51 1.19 4.34
N ILE A 227 -8.22 0.83 4.21
CA ILE A 227 -7.59 0.54 2.93
C ILE A 227 -8.14 -0.78 2.43
N LYS A 228 -8.90 -0.72 1.35
CA LYS A 228 -9.48 -1.91 0.72
C LYS A 228 -8.38 -2.78 0.13
N GLU A 229 -8.43 -4.09 0.35
CA GLU A 229 -7.58 -5.02 -0.40
C GLU A 229 -7.93 -4.91 -1.89
N GLN A 230 -6.89 -4.90 -2.73
CA GLN A 230 -7.11 -4.96 -4.18
C GLN A 230 -7.92 -6.21 -4.52
N ARG A 231 -9.11 -6.03 -5.05
CA ARG A 231 -9.95 -7.16 -5.49
C ARG A 231 -9.58 -7.53 -6.91
N MET A 232 -9.16 -8.77 -7.09
CA MET A 232 -8.97 -9.34 -8.42
C MET A 232 -10.32 -9.82 -8.95
N ARG A 233 -10.63 -9.43 -10.20
CA ARG A 233 -11.81 -9.87 -10.95
C ARG A 233 -11.35 -10.52 -12.24
N VAL A 234 -12.16 -11.43 -12.78
CA VAL A 234 -11.84 -12.17 -13.99
C VAL A 234 -12.97 -11.97 -14.99
N GLY A 235 -12.60 -11.76 -16.24
CA GLY A 235 -13.52 -11.71 -17.37
C GLY A 235 -13.14 -12.68 -18.47
N TYR A 236 -14.13 -13.11 -19.22
CA TYR A 236 -14.00 -13.96 -20.39
C TYR A 236 -14.70 -13.31 -21.57
N GLY A 237 -14.07 -13.34 -22.73
CA GLY A 237 -14.64 -12.88 -23.99
C GLY A 237 -14.42 -13.90 -25.11
N TYR A 238 -15.37 -13.94 -26.03
CA TYR A 238 -15.34 -14.77 -27.23
C TYR A 238 -15.88 -14.00 -28.41
N ASP A 239 -15.16 -14.03 -29.52
CA ASP A 239 -15.64 -13.47 -30.78
C ASP A 239 -15.31 -14.40 -31.95
N ILE A 240 -16.12 -14.34 -33.00
CA ILE A 240 -15.97 -15.13 -34.24
C ILE A 240 -16.39 -14.31 -35.45
N HIS A 241 -15.55 -14.29 -36.47
CA HIS A 241 -15.84 -13.63 -37.72
C HIS A 241 -15.76 -14.59 -38.90
N GLN A 242 -16.64 -14.39 -39.88
CA GLN A 242 -16.56 -15.08 -41.17
C GLN A 242 -15.31 -14.62 -41.93
N LEU A 243 -14.61 -15.54 -42.59
CA LEU A 243 -13.49 -15.19 -43.49
C LEU A 243 -14.01 -14.96 -44.91
N LYS A 244 -13.57 -13.87 -45.55
CA LYS A 244 -13.92 -13.54 -46.95
C LYS A 244 -12.69 -13.17 -47.76
N GLU A 245 -12.72 -13.53 -49.05
CA GLU A 245 -11.69 -13.15 -50.03
C GLU A 245 -11.62 -11.63 -50.20
N GLY A 246 -10.40 -11.10 -50.35
CA GLY A 246 -10.14 -9.69 -50.55
C GLY A 246 -10.35 -8.78 -49.35
N ARG A 247 -10.74 -9.32 -48.21
CA ARG A 247 -10.76 -8.56 -46.94
C ARG A 247 -9.37 -8.49 -46.31
N PRO A 248 -8.94 -7.34 -45.78
CA PRO A 248 -7.71 -7.27 -44.98
C PRO A 248 -7.76 -8.22 -43.81
N CYS A 249 -6.66 -8.89 -43.49
CA CYS A 249 -6.52 -9.67 -42.26
C CYS A 249 -5.80 -8.83 -41.22
N ILE A 250 -6.54 -8.31 -40.26
CA ILE A 250 -5.99 -7.51 -39.12
C ILE A 250 -6.25 -8.29 -37.84
N LEU A 251 -5.19 -8.58 -37.08
CA LEU A 251 -5.28 -9.30 -35.80
C LEU A 251 -4.30 -8.67 -34.78
N GLY A 252 -4.79 -8.34 -33.60
CA GLY A 252 -3.99 -7.64 -32.58
C GLY A 252 -3.42 -6.30 -33.06
N GLY A 253 -4.14 -5.61 -33.96
CA GLY A 253 -3.70 -4.39 -34.61
C GLY A 253 -2.59 -4.59 -35.65
N VAL A 254 -2.30 -5.83 -36.06
CA VAL A 254 -1.26 -6.15 -37.06
C VAL A 254 -1.91 -6.57 -38.35
N HIS A 255 -1.53 -5.92 -39.45
CA HIS A 255 -1.92 -6.34 -40.77
C HIS A 255 -1.09 -7.57 -41.21
N ILE A 256 -1.77 -8.67 -41.54
CA ILE A 256 -1.17 -9.93 -41.94
C ILE A 256 -1.48 -10.20 -43.40
N GLU A 257 -0.47 -10.47 -44.22
CA GLU A 257 -0.68 -10.86 -45.63
C GLU A 257 -1.46 -12.18 -45.72
N SER A 258 -2.65 -12.11 -46.25
CA SER A 258 -3.55 -13.25 -46.44
C SER A 258 -4.52 -12.97 -47.58
N PRO A 259 -4.86 -13.98 -48.42
CA PRO A 259 -5.88 -13.82 -49.46
C PRO A 259 -7.30 -13.68 -48.92
N ILE A 260 -7.49 -14.05 -47.65
CA ILE A 260 -8.77 -13.99 -46.92
C ILE A 260 -8.59 -13.27 -45.62
N GLY A 261 -9.58 -12.50 -45.20
CA GLY A 261 -9.58 -11.79 -43.90
C GLY A 261 -10.96 -11.79 -43.26
N PRO A 262 -11.01 -11.46 -41.94
CA PRO A 262 -12.26 -11.38 -41.19
C PRO A 262 -13.21 -10.32 -41.78
N ASP A 263 -14.50 -10.65 -41.85
CA ASP A 263 -15.55 -9.74 -42.30
C ASP A 263 -16.34 -9.23 -41.11
N GLY A 264 -16.47 -7.90 -41.01
CA GLY A 264 -17.18 -7.24 -39.91
C GLY A 264 -17.35 -5.74 -40.19
N HIS A 265 -17.98 -5.04 -39.25
CA HIS A 265 -18.33 -3.63 -39.39
C HIS A 265 -17.11 -2.69 -39.18
N SER A 266 -16.26 -2.98 -38.17
CA SER A 266 -14.98 -2.31 -37.91
C SER A 266 -13.87 -2.87 -38.82
N ASP A 267 -12.63 -2.92 -38.35
CA ASP A 267 -11.54 -3.68 -39.01
C ASP A 267 -11.63 -5.19 -38.79
N ALA A 268 -12.66 -5.68 -38.08
CA ALA A 268 -12.96 -7.06 -37.75
C ALA A 268 -11.83 -7.82 -37.04
N ASP A 269 -11.05 -7.13 -36.20
CA ASP A 269 -10.01 -7.75 -35.38
C ASP A 269 -10.64 -8.58 -34.24
N VAL A 270 -10.90 -9.86 -34.54
CA VAL A 270 -11.55 -10.81 -33.65
C VAL A 270 -10.78 -10.98 -32.31
N LEU A 271 -9.44 -10.83 -32.32
CA LEU A 271 -8.61 -10.92 -31.14
C LEU A 271 -8.89 -9.73 -30.18
N ILE A 272 -8.94 -8.54 -30.72
CA ILE A 272 -9.21 -7.32 -29.94
C ILE A 272 -10.67 -7.29 -29.45
N HIS A 273 -11.63 -7.76 -30.25
CA HIS A 273 -13.02 -7.82 -29.83
C HIS A 273 -13.21 -8.78 -28.64
N ALA A 274 -12.66 -9.99 -28.71
CA ALA A 274 -12.69 -10.93 -27.58
C ALA A 274 -12.02 -10.36 -26.33
N LEU A 275 -10.90 -9.64 -26.49
CA LEU A 275 -10.20 -8.99 -25.40
C LEU A 275 -11.04 -7.88 -24.76
N MET A 276 -11.70 -7.03 -25.57
CA MET A 276 -12.55 -5.96 -25.07
C MET A 276 -13.73 -6.50 -24.27
N ASP A 277 -14.40 -7.54 -24.75
CA ASP A 277 -15.49 -8.19 -24.03
C ASP A 277 -15.03 -8.82 -22.71
N ALA A 278 -13.84 -9.42 -22.69
CA ALA A 278 -13.25 -9.94 -21.47
C ALA A 278 -12.99 -8.82 -20.45
N LEU A 279 -12.42 -7.70 -20.89
CA LEU A 279 -12.14 -6.53 -20.02
C LEU A 279 -13.42 -5.91 -19.48
N LEU A 280 -14.40 -5.66 -20.33
CA LEU A 280 -15.72 -5.13 -19.95
C LEU A 280 -16.44 -6.06 -18.98
N GLY A 281 -16.43 -7.38 -19.26
CA GLY A 281 -17.03 -8.38 -18.38
C GLY A 281 -16.35 -8.44 -17.00
N ALA A 282 -15.02 -8.37 -16.94
CA ALA A 282 -14.28 -8.28 -15.68
C ALA A 282 -14.67 -7.02 -14.88
N ALA A 283 -14.91 -5.90 -15.55
CA ALA A 283 -15.37 -4.66 -14.94
C ALA A 283 -16.86 -4.69 -14.54
N GLY A 284 -17.63 -5.71 -14.94
CA GLY A 284 -19.08 -5.80 -14.72
C GLY A 284 -19.87 -4.84 -15.61
N LEU A 285 -19.26 -4.46 -16.72
CA LEU A 285 -19.85 -3.62 -17.77
C LEU A 285 -20.56 -4.48 -18.84
N LYS A 286 -21.22 -3.82 -19.77
CA LYS A 286 -21.87 -4.47 -20.91
C LYS A 286 -20.85 -4.80 -22.00
N ASP A 287 -21.28 -5.56 -23.02
CA ASP A 287 -20.48 -5.98 -24.15
C ASP A 287 -20.08 -4.84 -25.10
N ILE A 288 -19.18 -5.15 -26.06
CA ILE A 288 -18.71 -4.18 -27.03
C ILE A 288 -19.83 -3.66 -27.94
N GLY A 289 -20.87 -4.45 -28.23
CA GLY A 289 -22.01 -4.04 -29.04
C GLY A 289 -22.84 -2.94 -28.39
N TYR A 290 -22.85 -2.87 -27.07
CA TYR A 290 -23.49 -1.77 -26.35
C TYR A 290 -22.72 -0.46 -26.46
N TYR A 291 -21.39 -0.48 -26.37
CA TYR A 291 -20.54 0.72 -26.41
C TYR A 291 -20.23 1.18 -27.84
N PHE A 292 -20.21 0.27 -28.79
CA PHE A 292 -19.87 0.48 -30.19
C PHE A 292 -20.89 -0.20 -31.12
N PRO A 293 -22.14 0.28 -31.13
CA PRO A 293 -23.22 -0.37 -31.87
C PRO A 293 -22.90 -0.42 -33.37
N PRO A 294 -23.06 -1.58 -34.03
CA PRO A 294 -22.76 -1.74 -35.46
C PRO A 294 -23.65 -0.91 -36.37
N GLU A 295 -24.77 -0.39 -35.87
CA GLU A 295 -25.67 0.51 -36.60
C GLU A 295 -25.13 1.95 -36.69
N ASP A 296 -24.13 2.31 -35.90
CA ASP A 296 -23.53 3.66 -35.93
C ASP A 296 -22.38 3.70 -36.94
N ASP A 297 -22.61 4.50 -38.01
CA ASP A 297 -21.64 4.71 -39.07
C ASP A 297 -20.28 5.27 -38.58
N ALA A 298 -20.23 5.87 -37.38
CA ALA A 298 -19.00 6.38 -36.77
C ALA A 298 -17.95 5.26 -36.53
N TYR A 299 -18.40 4.03 -36.38
CA TYR A 299 -17.52 2.89 -36.10
C TYR A 299 -17.20 2.06 -37.36
N LYS A 300 -17.72 2.44 -38.54
CA LYS A 300 -17.49 1.71 -39.79
C LYS A 300 -16.04 1.81 -40.22
N GLY A 301 -15.38 0.64 -40.31
CA GLY A 301 -13.96 0.54 -40.66
C GLY A 301 -12.99 1.11 -39.66
N ILE A 302 -13.44 1.44 -38.43
CA ILE A 302 -12.58 1.94 -37.37
C ILE A 302 -11.60 0.86 -36.91
N SER A 303 -10.40 1.27 -36.52
CA SER A 303 -9.43 0.35 -35.92
C SER A 303 -9.88 -0.10 -34.52
N SER A 304 -9.92 -1.40 -34.28
CA SER A 304 -10.26 -2.00 -32.99
C SER A 304 -9.27 -1.63 -31.87
N MET A 305 -8.04 -1.20 -32.23
CA MET A 305 -7.09 -0.64 -31.26
C MET A 305 -7.55 0.69 -30.68
N ILE A 306 -8.29 1.51 -31.45
CA ILE A 306 -8.90 2.77 -30.95
C ILE A 306 -10.04 2.42 -29.98
N LEU A 307 -10.85 1.41 -30.31
CA LEU A 307 -11.93 0.94 -29.45
C LEU A 307 -11.37 0.37 -28.13
N LEU A 308 -10.29 -0.42 -28.20
CA LEU A 308 -9.59 -0.95 -27.02
C LEU A 308 -9.08 0.19 -26.09
N LYS A 309 -8.55 1.26 -26.68
CA LYS A 309 -8.12 2.43 -25.91
C LYS A 309 -9.31 3.07 -25.17
N HIS A 310 -10.47 3.14 -25.81
CA HIS A 310 -11.68 3.64 -25.17
C HIS A 310 -12.12 2.73 -24.02
N VAL A 311 -12.15 1.40 -24.23
CA VAL A 311 -12.46 0.42 -23.17
C VAL A 311 -11.49 0.58 -21.98
N ASN A 312 -10.18 0.70 -22.25
CA ASN A 312 -9.19 0.94 -21.18
C ASN A 312 -9.46 2.23 -20.40
N SER A 313 -9.93 3.29 -21.06
CA SER A 313 -10.32 4.53 -20.38
C SER A 313 -11.54 4.32 -19.48
N LEU A 314 -12.56 3.60 -19.95
CA LEU A 314 -13.74 3.25 -19.14
C LEU A 314 -13.38 2.43 -17.88
N LEU A 315 -12.43 1.51 -17.99
CA LEU A 315 -11.95 0.75 -16.84
C LEU A 315 -11.23 1.67 -15.84
N LYS A 316 -10.33 2.52 -16.33
CA LYS A 316 -9.57 3.47 -15.50
C LYS A 316 -10.46 4.47 -14.76
N GLU A 317 -11.55 4.93 -15.38
CA GLU A 317 -12.56 5.79 -14.73
C GLU A 317 -13.26 5.11 -13.55
N GLN A 318 -13.30 3.77 -13.53
CA GLN A 318 -13.82 2.97 -12.41
C GLN A 318 -12.73 2.51 -11.43
N GLY A 319 -11.48 2.97 -11.61
CA GLY A 319 -10.35 2.51 -10.80
C GLY A 319 -9.97 1.05 -11.06
N ILE A 320 -10.26 0.54 -12.27
CA ILE A 320 -9.96 -0.84 -12.67
C ILE A 320 -8.80 -0.85 -13.67
N GLU A 321 -7.83 -1.73 -13.43
CA GLU A 321 -6.66 -1.90 -14.29
C GLU A 321 -6.48 -3.36 -14.71
N ALA A 322 -6.10 -3.58 -15.97
CA ALA A 322 -5.75 -4.91 -16.45
C ALA A 322 -4.49 -5.42 -15.75
N TYR A 323 -4.50 -6.69 -15.34
CA TYR A 323 -3.37 -7.31 -14.66
C TYR A 323 -2.72 -8.42 -15.48
N ASN A 324 -3.52 -9.35 -16.01
CA ASN A 324 -3.03 -10.45 -16.84
C ASN A 324 -4.01 -10.75 -17.98
N ILE A 325 -3.48 -11.05 -19.15
CA ILE A 325 -4.23 -11.32 -20.37
C ILE A 325 -3.74 -12.64 -20.96
N ASP A 326 -4.68 -13.54 -21.26
CA ASP A 326 -4.43 -14.78 -21.99
C ASP A 326 -5.43 -14.90 -23.14
N ILE A 327 -4.92 -14.90 -24.36
CA ILE A 327 -5.74 -14.96 -25.59
C ILE A 327 -5.40 -16.21 -26.38
N MET A 328 -6.41 -16.89 -26.85
CA MET A 328 -6.32 -18.00 -27.80
C MET A 328 -7.01 -17.62 -29.11
N VAL A 329 -6.26 -17.59 -30.20
CA VAL A 329 -6.83 -17.45 -31.56
C VAL A 329 -6.95 -18.83 -32.19
N ILE A 330 -8.11 -19.12 -32.78
CA ILE A 330 -8.44 -20.40 -33.42
C ILE A 330 -8.61 -20.15 -34.89
N SER A 331 -7.64 -20.60 -35.71
CA SER A 331 -7.64 -20.39 -37.15
C SER A 331 -6.74 -21.38 -37.87
N GLU A 332 -7.19 -21.88 -39.01
CA GLU A 332 -6.36 -22.71 -39.91
C GLU A 332 -5.33 -21.87 -40.68
N THR A 333 -5.68 -20.61 -40.96
CA THR A 333 -4.86 -19.65 -41.73
C THR A 333 -5.28 -18.22 -41.43
N PRO A 334 -4.36 -17.22 -41.44
CA PRO A 334 -2.91 -17.34 -41.67
C PRO A 334 -2.17 -17.89 -40.44
N LYS A 335 -0.86 -18.18 -40.58
CA LYS A 335 0.01 -18.53 -39.41
C LYS A 335 0.37 -17.30 -38.61
N LEU A 336 0.00 -17.29 -37.34
CA LEU A 336 0.15 -16.11 -36.47
C LEU A 336 1.50 -16.04 -35.76
N LYS A 337 2.24 -17.14 -35.64
CA LYS A 337 3.50 -17.20 -34.87
C LYS A 337 4.50 -16.06 -35.17
N PRO A 338 4.71 -15.62 -36.42
CA PRO A 338 5.66 -14.52 -36.71
C PRO A 338 5.19 -13.15 -36.23
N HIS A 339 3.91 -12.98 -35.91
CA HIS A 339 3.29 -11.68 -35.61
C HIS A 339 2.97 -11.49 -34.12
N ILE A 340 3.07 -12.56 -33.31
CA ILE A 340 2.65 -12.54 -31.88
C ILE A 340 3.37 -11.48 -31.09
N ASP A 341 4.67 -11.31 -31.25
CA ASP A 341 5.44 -10.33 -30.47
C ASP A 341 5.01 -8.90 -30.79
N THR A 342 4.70 -8.60 -32.06
CA THR A 342 4.17 -7.30 -32.47
C THR A 342 2.78 -7.05 -31.92
N MET A 343 1.90 -8.05 -31.94
CA MET A 343 0.56 -7.97 -31.34
C MET A 343 0.66 -7.69 -29.84
N LYS A 344 1.53 -8.39 -29.11
CA LYS A 344 1.77 -8.16 -27.68
C LYS A 344 2.25 -6.73 -27.39
N ALA A 345 3.17 -6.21 -28.21
CA ALA A 345 3.66 -4.84 -28.08
C ALA A 345 2.54 -3.81 -28.31
N ASN A 346 1.64 -4.04 -29.28
CA ASN A 346 0.47 -3.20 -29.49
C ASN A 346 -0.47 -3.18 -28.28
N LEU A 347 -0.76 -4.34 -27.69
CA LEU A 347 -1.58 -4.44 -26.47
C LEU A 347 -0.93 -3.75 -25.29
N GLN A 348 0.39 -3.94 -25.08
CA GLN A 348 1.14 -3.25 -24.04
C GLN A 348 1.01 -1.73 -24.15
N ALA A 349 1.17 -1.19 -25.35
CA ALA A 349 1.13 0.25 -25.57
C ALA A 349 -0.23 0.89 -25.23
N VAL A 350 -1.33 0.13 -25.34
CA VAL A 350 -2.67 0.62 -25.03
C VAL A 350 -3.04 0.38 -23.58
N LEU A 351 -2.70 -0.78 -23.03
CA LEU A 351 -3.17 -1.22 -21.71
C LEU A 351 -2.19 -0.89 -20.58
N ASP A 352 -0.95 -0.53 -20.91
CA ASP A 352 0.12 -0.17 -19.98
C ASP A 352 0.45 -1.29 -18.97
N ILE A 353 0.50 -2.53 -19.45
CA ILE A 353 0.86 -3.70 -18.64
C ILE A 353 2.15 -4.36 -19.15
N PRO A 354 2.95 -5.00 -18.26
CA PRO A 354 4.18 -5.68 -18.66
C PRO A 354 3.96 -6.79 -19.70
N LEU A 355 4.89 -6.96 -20.65
CA LEU A 355 4.79 -7.97 -21.72
C LEU A 355 4.71 -9.41 -21.21
N ASP A 356 5.28 -9.72 -20.06
CA ASP A 356 5.23 -11.03 -19.41
C ASP A 356 3.84 -11.38 -18.85
N ARG A 357 2.94 -10.38 -18.77
CA ARG A 357 1.53 -10.56 -18.39
C ARG A 357 0.58 -10.63 -19.58
N ILE A 358 1.08 -10.63 -20.80
CA ILE A 358 0.31 -10.77 -22.02
C ILE A 358 0.71 -12.09 -22.69
N SER A 359 -0.26 -13.01 -22.83
CA SER A 359 -0.11 -14.25 -23.59
C SER A 359 -1.02 -14.23 -24.79
N ILE A 360 -0.47 -14.54 -25.97
CA ILE A 360 -1.24 -14.79 -27.20
C ILE A 360 -0.80 -16.14 -27.76
N LYS A 361 -1.76 -17.04 -27.86
CA LYS A 361 -1.58 -18.39 -28.40
C LYS A 361 -2.44 -18.56 -29.67
N ALA A 362 -2.00 -19.39 -30.57
CA ALA A 362 -2.76 -19.74 -31.79
C ALA A 362 -2.83 -21.25 -31.92
N THR A 363 -4.00 -21.73 -32.29
CA THR A 363 -4.26 -23.14 -32.58
C THR A 363 -5.11 -23.30 -33.83
N THR A 364 -5.06 -24.47 -34.47
CA THR A 364 -6.01 -24.87 -35.50
C THR A 364 -7.24 -25.53 -34.88
N ASN A 365 -8.26 -25.76 -35.65
CA ASN A 365 -9.41 -26.57 -35.27
C ASN A 365 -9.32 -28.00 -35.86
N GLU A 366 -8.10 -28.44 -36.22
CA GLU A 366 -7.79 -29.75 -36.77
C GLU A 366 -8.71 -30.12 -37.94
N MET A 367 -8.97 -29.17 -38.85
CA MET A 367 -9.86 -29.31 -40.00
C MET A 367 -11.35 -29.60 -39.65
N LEU A 368 -11.74 -29.47 -38.37
CA LEU A 368 -13.10 -29.74 -37.91
C LEU A 368 -13.98 -28.48 -37.93
N GLY A 369 -15.24 -28.64 -38.30
CA GLY A 369 -16.25 -27.59 -38.27
C GLY A 369 -15.99 -26.43 -39.24
N ALA A 370 -16.66 -25.30 -39.05
CA ALA A 370 -16.58 -24.13 -39.93
C ALA A 370 -15.16 -23.51 -39.91
N ILE A 371 -14.55 -23.40 -38.72
CA ILE A 371 -13.17 -22.87 -38.61
C ILE A 371 -12.20 -23.80 -39.33
N GLY A 372 -12.32 -25.12 -39.14
CA GLY A 372 -11.48 -26.11 -39.82
C GLY A 372 -11.63 -26.09 -41.33
N ARG A 373 -12.79 -25.72 -41.86
CA ARG A 373 -13.02 -25.51 -43.32
C ARG A 373 -12.62 -24.10 -43.78
N ARG A 374 -12.02 -23.28 -42.93
CA ARG A 374 -11.58 -21.90 -43.20
C ARG A 374 -12.73 -20.93 -43.53
N GLU A 375 -13.92 -21.21 -43.04
CA GLU A 375 -15.09 -20.35 -43.21
C GLU A 375 -15.10 -19.19 -42.16
N GLY A 376 -14.34 -19.35 -41.08
CA GLY A 376 -14.27 -18.37 -40.00
C GLY A 376 -12.96 -18.42 -39.20
N ILE A 377 -12.77 -17.43 -38.37
CA ILE A 377 -11.71 -17.29 -37.37
C ILE A 377 -12.35 -16.89 -36.05
N ALA A 378 -11.88 -17.46 -34.96
CA ALA A 378 -12.39 -17.12 -33.61
C ALA A 378 -11.25 -16.77 -32.69
N ALA A 379 -11.60 -16.01 -31.63
CA ALA A 379 -10.71 -15.73 -30.51
C ALA A 379 -11.44 -15.87 -29.16
N GLN A 380 -10.68 -16.29 -28.18
CA GLN A 380 -11.09 -16.34 -26.78
C GLN A 380 -10.10 -15.55 -25.96
N ALA A 381 -10.57 -14.77 -25.02
CA ALA A 381 -9.74 -14.02 -24.10
C ALA A 381 -10.17 -14.26 -22.65
N VAL A 382 -9.20 -14.47 -21.79
CA VAL A 382 -9.37 -14.46 -20.34
C VAL A 382 -8.49 -13.36 -19.79
N VAL A 383 -9.07 -12.50 -18.98
CA VAL A 383 -8.34 -11.40 -18.35
C VAL A 383 -8.55 -11.44 -16.84
N SER A 384 -7.53 -11.05 -16.09
CA SER A 384 -7.72 -10.62 -14.72
C SER A 384 -7.47 -9.11 -14.62
N VAL A 385 -8.26 -8.46 -13.80
CA VAL A 385 -8.15 -7.03 -13.51
C VAL A 385 -8.09 -6.81 -12.01
N TYR A 386 -7.41 -5.75 -11.58
CA TYR A 386 -7.52 -5.28 -10.21
C TYR A 386 -8.44 -4.07 -10.13
N GLU A 387 -9.31 -4.09 -9.12
CA GLU A 387 -10.02 -2.91 -8.66
C GLU A 387 -9.05 -2.16 -7.74
N GLY A 388 -8.45 -1.06 -8.26
CA GLY A 388 -7.53 -0.19 -7.53
C GLY A 388 -8.27 0.66 -6.50
N GLU A 389 -7.49 1.29 -5.61
CA GLU A 389 -8.01 2.33 -4.72
C GLU A 389 -8.43 3.55 -5.57
N VAL A 390 -9.69 3.95 -5.47
CA VAL A 390 -10.16 5.26 -5.90
C VAL A 390 -9.83 6.27 -4.82
#